data_1ad1ff702b97d8a7981c2a643ea79fca
#
_entry.id   1ad1ff702b97d8a7981c2a643ea79fca
#
_cell.length_a   1.000
_cell.length_b   1.000
_cell.length_c   1.000
_cell.angle_alpha   90.00
_cell.angle_beta   90.00
_cell.angle_gamma   90.00
#
_symmetry.space_group_name_H-M   'P 1'
#
loop_
_entity.id
_entity.type
_entity.pdbx_description
1 polymer ?
#
loop_
_entity_poly.entity_id
_entity_poly.type
_entity_poly.pdbx_seq_one_letter_code
_entity_poly.pdbx_strand_id
1 'polypeptide(L)'
;MQRWRGLEDIPQDWGRSVVTIGSYDGVHRGHQLIIGRAVAKARELGVPSVVVTFDPHPSEVVRPGSHPPILAPYDRRAELMAGLGVDALLILPFTAEFSQLSPSDFIVKVLVDKLHARAVIEGPNFRFGHRAAGNVDFLRELGATYDYEVEVVDLFERGSAGGGVPFSSTLARKLVAEGDMEGAAEVLGRPHRVEGVVVRGAQRGRELGYPTANVETPPHTAVPADGVYAGWLTANGERMPAAISVGTNLQFDATERTVEAYAIDRIGLDLYGLHVTVDFLAYVRGMARFESLDGLLEAIADDVKRARSLTQEYDAQHARH
;
A
#
# COMPACT_ATOMS: atom_id res chain seq x y z
N MET A 1 12.52 12.37 6.46
CA MET A 1 12.51 11.00 7.01
C MET A 1 13.79 10.29 6.61
N GLN A 2 14.59 9.83 7.59
CA GLN A 2 15.76 8.95 7.34
C GLN A 2 15.28 7.55 6.94
N ARG A 3 16.09 6.80 6.17
CA ARG A 3 15.78 5.42 5.77
C ARG A 3 16.99 4.55 6.07
N TRP A 4 16.81 3.47 6.82
CA TRP A 4 17.85 2.52 7.21
C TRP A 4 17.49 1.11 6.73
N ARG A 5 18.47 0.37 6.24
CA ARG A 5 18.35 -1.03 5.85
C ARG A 5 19.27 -1.88 6.74
N GLY A 6 18.70 -2.47 7.78
CA GLY A 6 19.44 -3.21 8.80
C GLY A 6 19.81 -2.34 10.01
N LEU A 7 20.19 -3.03 11.10
CA LEU A 7 20.51 -2.39 12.37
C LEU A 7 21.84 -1.63 12.34
N GLU A 8 22.69 -1.93 11.38
CA GLU A 8 24.00 -1.31 11.15
C GLU A 8 23.92 0.09 10.55
N ASP A 9 22.82 0.39 9.85
CA ASP A 9 22.59 1.71 9.24
C ASP A 9 22.12 2.76 10.27
N ILE A 10 21.73 2.32 11.46
CA ILE A 10 21.29 3.25 12.52
C ILE A 10 22.52 4.02 13.01
N PRO A 11 22.49 5.37 13.03
CA PRO A 11 23.59 6.18 13.52
C PRO A 11 23.99 5.79 14.96
N GLN A 12 25.29 5.74 15.25
CA GLN A 12 25.79 5.36 16.57
C GLN A 12 25.37 6.34 17.68
N ASP A 13 25.14 7.59 17.32
CA ASP A 13 24.67 8.66 18.19
C ASP A 13 23.14 8.80 18.18
N TRP A 14 22.40 7.81 17.62
CA TRP A 14 20.95 7.81 17.67
C TRP A 14 20.45 7.75 19.11
N GLY A 15 19.70 8.77 19.50
CA GLY A 15 19.17 8.88 20.85
C GLY A 15 17.90 8.06 21.10
N ARG A 16 17.19 8.37 22.19
CA ARG A 16 15.91 7.74 22.50
C ARG A 16 14.87 8.03 21.41
N SER A 17 13.97 7.08 21.18
CA SER A 17 12.94 7.20 20.15
C SER A 17 11.60 6.62 20.59
N VAL A 18 10.51 7.03 19.89
CA VAL A 18 9.22 6.34 19.92
C VAL A 18 9.12 5.42 18.74
N VAL A 19 8.78 4.17 18.99
CA VAL A 19 8.84 3.10 17.98
C VAL A 19 7.46 2.51 17.73
N THR A 20 7.18 2.16 16.48
CA THR A 20 6.06 1.29 16.12
C THR A 20 6.52 0.27 15.06
N ILE A 21 5.98 -0.96 15.09
CA ILE A 21 6.51 -2.11 14.38
C ILE A 21 5.41 -2.79 13.57
N GLY A 22 5.63 -3.03 12.29
CA GLY A 22 4.65 -3.76 11.48
C GLY A 22 5.08 -3.92 10.01
N SER A 23 4.39 -4.76 9.26
CA SER A 23 4.60 -4.84 7.82
C SER A 23 4.11 -3.60 7.09
N TYR A 24 3.12 -2.93 7.64
CA TYR A 24 2.52 -1.67 7.16
C TYR A 24 2.18 -1.67 5.67
N ASP A 25 1.88 -2.86 5.11
CA ASP A 25 1.50 -2.95 3.70
C ASP A 25 0.19 -2.22 3.45
N GLY A 26 0.21 -1.33 2.44
CA GLY A 26 -0.88 -0.45 2.09
C GLY A 26 -1.01 0.80 2.96
N VAL A 27 -0.35 0.90 4.12
CA VAL A 27 -0.49 2.04 5.06
C VAL A 27 -1.95 2.49 5.18
N HIS A 28 -2.84 1.54 5.48
CA HIS A 28 -4.29 1.77 5.63
C HIS A 28 -4.62 2.64 6.85
N ARG A 29 -5.85 3.10 6.99
CA ARG A 29 -6.26 4.03 8.07
C ARG A 29 -5.91 3.54 9.48
N GLY A 30 -6.00 2.22 9.75
CA GLY A 30 -5.54 1.66 11.03
C GLY A 30 -4.03 1.84 11.24
N HIS A 31 -3.21 1.64 10.20
CA HIS A 31 -1.77 1.92 10.25
C HIS A 31 -1.50 3.43 10.42
N GLN A 32 -2.24 4.29 9.71
CA GLN A 32 -2.09 5.75 9.82
C GLN A 32 -2.39 6.23 11.25
N LEU A 33 -3.36 5.61 11.93
CA LEU A 33 -3.68 5.94 13.31
C LEU A 33 -2.53 5.57 14.26
N ILE A 34 -2.00 4.34 14.18
CA ILE A 34 -0.89 3.88 15.00
C ILE A 34 0.35 4.75 14.75
N ILE A 35 0.73 4.94 13.49
CA ILE A 35 1.89 5.75 13.10
C ILE A 35 1.70 7.21 13.54
N GLY A 36 0.52 7.78 13.31
CA GLY A 36 0.20 9.15 13.74
C GLY A 36 0.30 9.32 15.25
N ARG A 37 -0.14 8.32 16.02
CA ARG A 37 0.00 8.35 17.50
C ARG A 37 1.46 8.22 17.92
N ALA A 38 2.26 7.39 17.25
CA ALA A 38 3.71 7.30 17.50
C ALA A 38 4.41 8.64 17.23
N VAL A 39 4.09 9.31 16.12
CA VAL A 39 4.61 10.64 15.79
C VAL A 39 4.18 11.69 16.83
N ALA A 40 2.93 11.68 17.27
CA ALA A 40 2.43 12.58 18.30
C ALA A 40 3.15 12.36 19.64
N LYS A 41 3.28 11.10 20.07
CA LYS A 41 4.00 10.72 21.31
C LYS A 41 5.48 11.11 21.25
N ALA A 42 6.11 10.95 20.09
CA ALA A 42 7.50 11.37 19.87
C ALA A 42 7.67 12.88 20.08
N ARG A 43 6.76 13.69 19.56
CA ARG A 43 6.74 15.15 19.75
C ARG A 43 6.50 15.52 21.23
N GLU A 44 5.56 14.83 21.91
CA GLU A 44 5.31 15.03 23.35
C GLU A 44 6.56 14.80 24.20
N LEU A 45 7.37 13.79 23.84
CA LEU A 45 8.58 13.41 24.56
C LEU A 45 9.86 14.13 24.07
N GLY A 46 9.78 14.91 23.00
CA GLY A 46 10.92 15.61 22.40
C GLY A 46 11.97 14.67 21.80
N VAL A 47 11.56 13.51 21.29
CA VAL A 47 12.40 12.48 20.68
C VAL A 47 11.90 12.13 19.28
N PRO A 48 12.73 11.54 18.38
CA PRO A 48 12.28 11.12 17.06
C PRO A 48 11.34 9.91 17.11
N SER A 49 10.49 9.82 16.06
CA SER A 49 9.62 8.68 15.76
C SER A 49 10.28 7.73 14.78
N VAL A 50 10.19 6.42 15.03
CA VAL A 50 10.75 5.36 14.18
C VAL A 50 9.66 4.35 13.85
N VAL A 51 9.47 4.10 12.55
CA VAL A 51 8.70 2.96 12.07
C VAL A 51 9.65 1.83 11.73
N VAL A 52 9.42 0.65 12.28
CA VAL A 52 10.16 -0.58 11.95
C VAL A 52 9.31 -1.43 11.04
N THR A 53 9.85 -1.82 9.89
CA THR A 53 9.20 -2.74 8.94
C THR A 53 10.19 -3.82 8.48
N PHE A 54 9.74 -4.75 7.66
CA PHE A 54 10.50 -5.94 7.29
C PHE A 54 10.54 -6.13 5.78
N ASP A 55 11.69 -6.56 5.26
CA ASP A 55 11.91 -6.92 3.86
C ASP A 55 12.76 -8.20 3.78
N PRO A 56 12.29 -9.30 3.16
CA PRO A 56 10.96 -9.49 2.58
C PRO A 56 9.85 -9.54 3.63
N HIS A 57 8.59 -9.63 3.14
CA HIS A 57 7.43 -9.77 4.04
C HIS A 57 7.57 -11.03 4.92
N PRO A 58 7.33 -10.97 6.24
CA PRO A 58 7.55 -12.10 7.15
C PRO A 58 6.90 -13.42 6.70
N SER A 59 5.70 -13.37 6.10
CA SER A 59 5.02 -14.58 5.61
C SER A 59 5.78 -15.29 4.49
N GLU A 60 6.55 -14.58 3.69
CA GLU A 60 7.34 -15.17 2.60
C GLU A 60 8.45 -16.08 3.12
N VAL A 61 9.09 -15.69 4.22
CA VAL A 61 10.16 -16.47 4.86
C VAL A 61 9.60 -17.60 5.72
N VAL A 62 8.54 -17.32 6.49
CA VAL A 62 7.96 -18.31 7.43
C VAL A 62 7.12 -19.36 6.69
N ARG A 63 6.51 -19.00 5.55
CA ARG A 63 5.68 -19.87 4.71
C ARG A 63 5.98 -19.58 3.26
N PRO A 64 7.07 -20.08 2.67
CA PRO A 64 7.43 -19.86 1.29
C PRO A 64 6.26 -20.13 0.33
N GLY A 65 6.04 -19.24 -0.63
CA GLY A 65 4.91 -19.30 -1.56
C GLY A 65 3.58 -18.75 -1.03
N SER A 66 3.54 -18.24 0.21
CA SER A 66 2.33 -17.64 0.81
C SER A 66 2.37 -16.10 0.83
N HIS A 67 3.14 -15.48 -0.07
CA HIS A 67 3.23 -14.02 -0.14
C HIS A 67 1.85 -13.41 -0.47
N PRO A 68 1.30 -12.56 0.40
CA PRO A 68 0.05 -11.88 0.09
C PRO A 68 0.29 -10.83 -1.01
N PRO A 69 -0.70 -10.55 -1.88
CA PRO A 69 -0.59 -9.48 -2.86
C PRO A 69 -0.20 -8.14 -2.20
N ILE A 70 0.80 -7.45 -2.78
CA ILE A 70 1.37 -6.20 -2.25
C ILE A 70 0.43 -5.04 -2.56
N LEU A 71 -0.06 -4.36 -1.53
CA LEU A 71 -0.91 -3.17 -1.67
C LEU A 71 -0.10 -1.90 -1.96
N ALA A 72 1.12 -1.83 -1.46
CA ALA A 72 2.04 -0.72 -1.71
C ALA A 72 3.49 -1.22 -1.68
N PRO A 73 4.31 -0.96 -2.71
CA PRO A 73 5.74 -1.25 -2.67
C PRO A 73 6.45 -0.42 -1.59
N TYR A 74 7.68 -0.83 -1.22
CA TYR A 74 8.40 -0.22 -0.08
C TYR A 74 8.59 1.29 -0.23
N ASP A 75 8.94 1.76 -1.43
CA ASP A 75 9.13 3.20 -1.66
C ASP A 75 7.83 3.97 -1.44
N ARG A 76 6.72 3.43 -1.92
CA ARG A 76 5.40 4.04 -1.68
C ARG A 76 5.01 4.04 -0.20
N ARG A 77 5.29 2.95 0.54
CA ARG A 77 5.09 2.93 2.01
C ARG A 77 5.91 4.03 2.68
N ALA A 78 7.19 4.16 2.29
CA ALA A 78 8.07 5.19 2.83
C ALA A 78 7.58 6.62 2.55
N GLU A 79 7.06 6.90 1.35
CA GLU A 79 6.44 8.19 1.01
C GLU A 79 5.22 8.47 1.91
N LEU A 80 4.33 7.48 2.06
CA LEU A 80 3.14 7.61 2.88
C LEU A 80 3.48 7.85 4.34
N MET A 81 4.48 7.15 4.89
CA MET A 81 4.96 7.34 6.26
C MET A 81 5.63 8.70 6.45
N ALA A 82 6.40 9.16 5.46
CA ALA A 82 6.97 10.51 5.46
C ALA A 82 5.87 11.59 5.50
N GLY A 83 4.79 11.41 4.73
CA GLY A 83 3.61 12.27 4.77
C GLY A 83 2.89 12.31 6.13
N LEU A 84 3.02 11.27 6.95
CA LEU A 84 2.52 11.24 8.33
C LEU A 84 3.48 11.90 9.34
N GLY A 85 4.66 12.34 8.90
CA GLY A 85 5.63 13.03 9.74
C GLY A 85 6.58 12.11 10.52
N VAL A 86 6.77 10.87 10.07
CA VAL A 86 7.75 9.93 10.63
C VAL A 86 9.17 10.46 10.41
N ASP A 87 10.03 10.38 11.44
CA ASP A 87 11.41 10.85 11.37
C ASP A 87 12.36 9.82 10.76
N ALA A 88 12.17 8.53 11.06
CA ALA A 88 12.99 7.45 10.51
C ALA A 88 12.18 6.19 10.20
N LEU A 89 12.54 5.51 9.11
CA LEU A 89 12.04 4.20 8.70
C LEU A 89 13.19 3.20 8.74
N LEU A 90 13.07 2.19 9.59
CA LEU A 90 13.99 1.05 9.67
C LEU A 90 13.38 -0.14 8.94
N ILE A 91 14.04 -0.59 7.89
CA ILE A 91 13.69 -1.80 7.14
C ILE A 91 14.63 -2.92 7.58
N LEU A 92 14.12 -3.86 8.36
CA LEU A 92 14.89 -5.01 8.82
C LEU A 92 14.85 -6.15 7.79
N PRO A 93 16.02 -6.68 7.39
CA PRO A 93 16.09 -7.92 6.60
C PRO A 93 15.42 -9.06 7.38
N PHE A 94 14.26 -9.55 6.89
CA PHE A 94 13.57 -10.66 7.53
C PHE A 94 14.09 -11.99 6.99
N THR A 95 15.18 -12.47 7.57
CA THR A 95 15.81 -13.75 7.20
C THR A 95 15.24 -14.92 7.98
N ALA A 96 15.53 -16.16 7.54
CA ALA A 96 15.20 -17.36 8.30
C ALA A 96 15.78 -17.32 9.72
N GLU A 97 17.03 -16.83 9.88
CA GLU A 97 17.67 -16.66 11.17
C GLU A 97 16.94 -15.61 12.02
N PHE A 98 16.64 -14.45 11.46
CA PHE A 98 15.90 -13.40 12.16
C PHE A 98 14.53 -13.90 12.65
N SER A 99 13.85 -14.74 11.86
CA SER A 99 12.56 -15.34 12.23
C SER A 99 12.60 -16.26 13.45
N GLN A 100 13.81 -16.71 13.87
CA GLN A 100 14.01 -17.58 15.04
C GLN A 100 14.28 -16.76 16.33
N LEU A 101 14.40 -15.44 16.24
CA LEU A 101 14.60 -14.62 17.43
C LEU A 101 13.45 -14.78 18.41
N SER A 102 13.77 -15.05 19.67
CA SER A 102 12.76 -15.01 20.73
C SER A 102 12.16 -13.61 20.84
N PRO A 103 10.93 -13.46 21.39
CA PRO A 103 10.38 -12.13 21.66
C PRO A 103 11.32 -11.26 22.53
N SER A 104 11.98 -11.83 23.53
CA SER A 104 12.94 -11.11 24.36
C SER A 104 14.16 -10.63 23.57
N ASP A 105 14.76 -11.51 22.76
CA ASP A 105 15.93 -11.15 21.95
C ASP A 105 15.61 -10.06 20.93
N PHE A 106 14.42 -10.11 20.33
CA PHE A 106 13.94 -9.07 19.42
C PHE A 106 13.86 -7.72 20.15
N ILE A 107 13.22 -7.68 21.33
CA ILE A 107 13.09 -6.45 22.12
C ILE A 107 14.47 -5.90 22.48
N VAL A 108 15.35 -6.74 23.04
CA VAL A 108 16.69 -6.27 23.49
C VAL A 108 17.48 -5.76 22.28
N LYS A 109 17.63 -6.56 21.23
CA LYS A 109 18.46 -6.21 20.06
C LYS A 109 17.95 -5.01 19.30
N VAL A 110 16.63 -4.87 19.12
CA VAL A 110 16.06 -3.84 18.25
C VAL A 110 15.62 -2.62 19.05
N LEU A 111 14.79 -2.82 20.07
CA LEU A 111 14.16 -1.71 20.78
C LEU A 111 15.08 -1.09 21.81
N VAL A 112 15.82 -1.91 22.56
CA VAL A 112 16.67 -1.43 23.68
C VAL A 112 18.02 -0.99 23.16
N ASP A 113 18.79 -1.89 22.54
CA ASP A 113 20.21 -1.66 22.21
C ASP A 113 20.41 -0.73 21.01
N LYS A 114 19.46 -0.71 20.05
CA LYS A 114 19.63 0.04 18.81
C LYS A 114 18.74 1.27 18.70
N LEU A 115 17.46 1.15 19.06
CA LEU A 115 16.52 2.27 18.95
C LEU A 115 16.35 3.03 20.25
N HIS A 116 16.91 2.54 21.37
CA HIS A 116 16.79 3.14 22.69
C HIS A 116 15.35 3.58 23.01
N ALA A 117 14.40 2.66 22.77
CA ALA A 117 12.99 2.95 22.81
C ALA A 117 12.58 3.66 24.12
N ARG A 118 11.90 4.80 24.00
CA ARG A 118 11.27 5.51 25.12
C ARG A 118 9.81 5.15 25.26
N ALA A 119 9.16 4.88 24.11
CA ALA A 119 7.82 4.34 24.07
C ALA A 119 7.65 3.46 22.82
N VAL A 120 6.78 2.47 22.93
CA VAL A 120 6.35 1.59 21.83
C VAL A 120 4.85 1.74 21.67
N ILE A 121 4.39 2.05 20.44
CA ILE A 121 3.00 2.30 20.11
C ILE A 121 2.51 1.19 19.19
N GLU A 122 1.50 0.42 19.61
CA GLU A 122 1.03 -0.74 18.84
C GLU A 122 -0.49 -0.88 18.85
N GLY A 123 -0.99 -1.70 17.92
CA GLY A 123 -2.38 -2.15 17.94
C GLY A 123 -2.60 -3.32 18.92
N PRO A 124 -3.85 -3.60 19.34
CA PRO A 124 -4.14 -4.64 20.34
C PRO A 124 -3.80 -6.06 19.86
N ASN A 125 -3.76 -6.27 18.55
CA ASN A 125 -3.50 -7.59 17.95
C ASN A 125 -2.03 -7.78 17.54
N PHE A 126 -1.11 -6.91 17.98
CA PHE A 126 0.30 -7.00 17.62
C PHE A 126 0.92 -8.30 18.12
N ARG A 127 1.69 -8.96 17.25
CA ARG A 127 2.42 -10.19 17.52
C ARG A 127 3.82 -10.11 16.93
N PHE A 128 4.81 -10.66 17.64
CA PHE A 128 6.21 -10.61 17.21
C PHE A 128 7.03 -11.78 17.78
N GLY A 129 8.30 -11.87 17.34
CA GLY A 129 9.21 -12.93 17.73
C GLY A 129 8.87 -14.28 17.11
N HIS A 130 9.70 -15.29 17.43
CA HIS A 130 9.54 -16.63 16.88
C HIS A 130 8.13 -17.18 17.13
N ARG A 131 7.49 -17.69 16.06
CA ARG A 131 6.11 -18.23 16.07
C ARG A 131 5.05 -17.24 16.59
N ALA A 132 5.31 -15.93 16.49
CA ALA A 132 4.40 -14.90 16.99
C ALA A 132 4.09 -15.03 18.51
N ALA A 133 5.06 -15.52 19.29
CA ALA A 133 4.88 -15.78 20.72
C ALA A 133 4.78 -14.52 21.56
N GLY A 134 5.40 -13.41 21.13
CA GLY A 134 5.30 -12.10 21.79
C GLY A 134 3.96 -11.40 21.47
N ASN A 135 3.45 -10.66 22.44
CA ASN A 135 2.23 -9.85 22.32
C ASN A 135 2.41 -8.52 23.09
N VAL A 136 1.37 -7.71 23.12
CA VAL A 136 1.38 -6.40 23.79
C VAL A 136 1.63 -6.51 25.31
N ASP A 137 1.12 -7.54 25.97
CA ASP A 137 1.33 -7.72 27.41
C ASP A 137 2.78 -8.07 27.71
N PHE A 138 3.40 -8.91 26.88
CA PHE A 138 4.83 -9.20 26.95
C PHE A 138 5.69 -7.96 26.68
N LEU A 139 5.28 -7.08 25.75
CA LEU A 139 5.95 -5.78 25.56
C LEU A 139 5.90 -4.93 26.84
N ARG A 140 4.73 -4.87 27.51
CA ARG A 140 4.56 -4.09 28.75
C ARG A 140 5.42 -4.64 29.89
N GLU A 141 5.47 -5.97 30.04
CA GLU A 141 6.29 -6.61 31.05
C GLU A 141 7.77 -6.24 30.89
N LEU A 142 8.30 -6.33 29.68
CA LEU A 142 9.69 -5.96 29.41
C LEU A 142 9.91 -4.44 29.41
N GLY A 143 8.87 -3.65 29.09
CA GLY A 143 8.91 -2.20 29.22
C GLY A 143 9.23 -1.72 30.61
N ALA A 144 8.67 -2.38 31.63
CA ALA A 144 8.98 -2.10 33.03
C ALA A 144 10.45 -2.44 33.40
N THR A 145 11.05 -3.43 32.73
CA THR A 145 12.42 -3.83 32.93
C THR A 145 13.42 -2.91 32.24
N TYR A 146 13.11 -2.46 31.03
CA TYR A 146 14.02 -1.69 30.17
C TYR A 146 13.69 -0.20 30.05
N ASP A 147 12.81 0.33 30.89
CA ASP A 147 12.44 1.76 30.98
C ASP A 147 11.86 2.31 29.66
N TYR A 148 10.88 1.60 29.07
CA TYR A 148 10.05 2.13 27.99
C TYR A 148 8.55 1.93 28.26
N GLU A 149 7.74 2.88 27.78
CA GLU A 149 6.28 2.83 27.88
C GLU A 149 5.68 2.02 26.72
N VAL A 150 4.52 1.38 26.93
CA VAL A 150 3.76 0.73 25.88
C VAL A 150 2.35 1.31 25.83
N GLU A 151 2.02 1.92 24.71
CA GLU A 151 0.67 2.44 24.45
C GLU A 151 -0.02 1.58 23.38
N VAL A 152 -1.27 1.22 23.62
CA VAL A 152 -2.09 0.45 22.69
C VAL A 152 -3.15 1.36 22.09
N VAL A 153 -3.21 1.38 20.77
CA VAL A 153 -4.15 2.22 20.02
C VAL A 153 -5.30 1.36 19.54
N ASP A 154 -6.51 1.72 19.93
CA ASP A 154 -7.72 1.08 19.41
C ASP A 154 -7.90 1.41 17.93
N LEU A 155 -8.14 0.38 17.13
CA LEU A 155 -8.22 0.51 15.69
C LEU A 155 -9.63 0.92 15.23
N PHE A 156 -9.69 1.68 14.14
CA PHE A 156 -10.94 2.01 13.46
C PHE A 156 -11.59 0.77 12.85
N GLU A 157 -12.95 0.78 12.85
CA GLU A 157 -13.78 -0.22 12.20
C GLU A 157 -14.56 0.40 11.03
N ARG A 158 -14.76 -0.39 9.96
CA ARG A 158 -15.67 -0.06 8.86
C ARG A 158 -17.09 -0.36 9.30
N GLY A 159 -17.99 0.64 9.28
CA GLY A 159 -19.40 0.48 9.63
C GLY A 159 -19.78 1.14 10.96
N SER A 160 -21.04 1.54 11.09
CA SER A 160 -21.57 2.29 12.24
C SER A 160 -21.78 1.40 13.45
N ALA A 161 -21.48 1.94 14.63
CA ALA A 161 -21.98 1.54 15.96
C ALA A 161 -22.07 0.02 16.25
N GLY A 162 -20.95 -0.60 16.65
CA GLY A 162 -21.01 -1.81 17.48
C GLY A 162 -20.89 -3.15 16.76
N GLY A 163 -20.23 -3.23 15.61
CA GLY A 163 -20.03 -4.50 14.91
C GLY A 163 -19.28 -4.37 13.59
N GLY A 164 -18.47 -3.37 13.44
CA GLY A 164 -17.73 -3.09 12.21
C GLY A 164 -16.55 -4.03 11.97
N VAL A 165 -16.11 -4.14 10.71
CA VAL A 165 -14.91 -4.89 10.36
C VAL A 165 -13.68 -3.99 10.52
N PRO A 166 -12.65 -4.40 11.29
CA PRO A 166 -11.45 -3.58 11.48
C PRO A 166 -10.74 -3.28 10.16
N PHE A 167 -10.27 -2.05 9.98
CA PHE A 167 -9.42 -1.71 8.86
C PHE A 167 -8.12 -2.51 8.91
N SER A 168 -7.87 -3.29 7.87
CA SER A 168 -6.70 -4.17 7.80
C SER A 168 -6.20 -4.34 6.37
N SER A 169 -4.93 -4.73 6.21
CA SER A 169 -4.40 -5.09 4.88
C SER A 169 -5.14 -6.27 4.25
N THR A 170 -5.64 -7.20 5.06
CA THR A 170 -6.46 -8.33 4.57
C THR A 170 -7.77 -7.85 3.97
N LEU A 171 -8.47 -6.93 4.64
CA LEU A 171 -9.70 -6.33 4.13
C LEU A 171 -9.42 -5.53 2.85
N ALA A 172 -8.37 -4.70 2.84
CA ALA A 172 -7.99 -3.94 1.65
C ALA A 172 -7.72 -4.85 0.44
N ARG A 173 -6.94 -5.94 0.63
CA ARG A 173 -6.66 -6.92 -0.44
C ARG A 173 -7.93 -7.60 -0.95
N LYS A 174 -8.83 -7.96 -0.05
CA LYS A 174 -10.12 -8.55 -0.42
C LYS A 174 -10.91 -7.60 -1.33
N LEU A 175 -11.08 -6.34 -0.92
CA LEU A 175 -11.82 -5.34 -1.68
C LEU A 175 -11.17 -5.06 -3.04
N VAL A 176 -9.85 -4.95 -3.10
CA VAL A 176 -9.10 -4.83 -4.37
C VAL A 176 -9.35 -6.06 -5.25
N ALA A 177 -9.24 -7.28 -4.72
CA ALA A 177 -9.46 -8.50 -5.49
C ALA A 177 -10.90 -8.66 -6.00
N GLU A 178 -11.87 -8.07 -5.31
CA GLU A 178 -13.29 -8.01 -5.70
C GLU A 178 -13.61 -6.85 -6.66
N GLY A 179 -12.68 -5.91 -6.86
CA GLY A 179 -12.89 -4.72 -7.69
C GLY A 179 -13.68 -3.60 -7.00
N ASP A 180 -13.92 -3.71 -5.68
CA ASP A 180 -14.54 -2.66 -4.86
C ASP A 180 -13.51 -1.57 -4.52
N MET A 181 -13.28 -0.65 -5.48
CA MET A 181 -12.28 0.40 -5.35
C MET A 181 -12.71 1.48 -4.36
N GLU A 182 -13.98 1.76 -4.24
CA GLU A 182 -14.52 2.73 -3.28
C GLU A 182 -14.35 2.20 -1.86
N GLY A 183 -14.69 0.93 -1.62
CA GLY A 183 -14.43 0.27 -0.35
C GLY A 183 -12.94 0.14 -0.02
N ALA A 184 -12.10 -0.16 -1.01
CA ALA A 184 -10.65 -0.19 -0.83
C ALA A 184 -10.10 1.20 -0.46
N ALA A 185 -10.59 2.26 -1.12
CA ALA A 185 -10.21 3.64 -0.80
C ALA A 185 -10.65 4.06 0.60
N GLU A 186 -11.83 3.63 1.06
CA GLU A 186 -12.27 3.86 2.44
C GLU A 186 -11.30 3.25 3.46
N VAL A 187 -10.85 2.01 3.23
CA VAL A 187 -9.89 1.32 4.11
C VAL A 187 -8.50 1.95 4.03
N LEU A 188 -8.02 2.28 2.83
CA LEU A 188 -6.69 2.85 2.59
C LEU A 188 -6.60 4.34 2.94
N GLY A 189 -7.72 5.07 2.97
CA GLY A 189 -7.78 6.53 3.11
C GLY A 189 -7.41 7.28 1.84
N ARG A 190 -7.32 6.58 0.69
CA ARG A 190 -6.97 7.11 -0.63
C ARG A 190 -7.29 6.08 -1.71
N PRO A 191 -7.38 6.45 -3.00
CA PRO A 191 -7.49 5.50 -4.11
C PRO A 191 -6.37 4.45 -4.07
N HIS A 192 -6.69 3.20 -4.44
CA HIS A 192 -5.69 2.14 -4.57
C HIS A 192 -4.79 2.44 -5.77
N ARG A 193 -3.49 2.26 -5.59
CA ARG A 193 -2.47 2.55 -6.60
C ARG A 193 -1.72 1.29 -7.03
N VAL A 194 -1.58 1.16 -8.34
CA VAL A 194 -0.68 0.20 -8.99
C VAL A 194 0.42 0.99 -9.69
N GLU A 195 1.65 0.50 -9.63
CA GLU A 195 2.83 1.12 -10.21
C GLU A 195 3.53 0.13 -11.15
N GLY A 196 4.14 0.62 -12.21
CA GLY A 196 4.88 -0.22 -13.13
C GLY A 196 5.50 0.53 -14.28
N VAL A 197 6.11 -0.22 -15.20
CA VAL A 197 6.75 0.33 -16.40
C VAL A 197 5.84 0.14 -17.60
N VAL A 198 5.74 1.17 -18.44
CA VAL A 198 4.94 1.07 -19.67
C VAL A 198 5.67 0.24 -20.71
N VAL A 199 5.07 -0.86 -21.11
CA VAL A 199 5.60 -1.80 -22.12
C VAL A 199 4.75 -1.79 -23.39
N ARG A 200 5.31 -2.38 -24.45
CA ARG A 200 4.56 -2.53 -25.71
C ARG A 200 3.55 -3.66 -25.58
N GLY A 201 2.27 -3.32 -25.70
CA GLY A 201 1.17 -4.27 -25.79
C GLY A 201 0.74 -4.56 -27.24
N ALA A 202 -0.44 -5.13 -27.41
CA ALA A 202 -1.00 -5.50 -28.73
C ALA A 202 -1.37 -4.30 -29.63
N GLN A 203 -1.27 -3.07 -29.13
CA GLN A 203 -1.52 -1.79 -29.82
C GLN A 203 -2.91 -1.64 -30.48
N ARG A 204 -3.87 -2.53 -30.21
CA ARG A 204 -5.22 -2.51 -30.80
C ARG A 204 -5.97 -1.20 -30.48
N GLY A 205 -5.84 -0.68 -29.25
CA GLY A 205 -6.45 0.58 -28.85
C GLY A 205 -5.95 1.78 -29.69
N ARG A 206 -4.69 1.77 -30.11
CA ARG A 206 -4.13 2.83 -30.95
C ARG A 206 -4.79 2.91 -32.33
N GLU A 207 -5.04 1.75 -32.94
CA GLU A 207 -5.75 1.66 -34.25
C GLU A 207 -7.17 2.16 -34.15
N LEU A 208 -7.79 2.03 -32.98
CA LEU A 208 -9.16 2.45 -32.68
C LEU A 208 -9.27 3.91 -32.19
N GLY A 209 -8.15 4.64 -32.09
CA GLY A 209 -8.15 6.03 -31.59
C GLY A 209 -8.07 6.16 -30.05
N TYR A 210 -7.91 5.05 -29.33
CA TYR A 210 -7.79 5.01 -27.86
C TYR A 210 -6.44 4.38 -27.45
N PRO A 211 -5.30 5.06 -27.66
CA PRO A 211 -3.98 4.53 -27.29
C PRO A 211 -3.87 4.33 -25.77
N THR A 212 -3.61 3.09 -25.35
CA THR A 212 -3.46 2.72 -23.94
C THR A 212 -1.99 2.55 -23.55
N ALA A 213 -1.64 2.94 -22.32
CA ALA A 213 -0.40 2.56 -21.66
C ALA A 213 -0.59 1.16 -21.05
N ASN A 214 0.17 0.18 -21.55
CA ASN A 214 0.21 -1.16 -20.94
C ASN A 214 1.23 -1.14 -19.80
N VAL A 215 0.75 -1.27 -18.57
CA VAL A 215 1.57 -1.16 -17.37
C VAL A 215 1.97 -2.55 -16.89
N GLU A 216 3.26 -2.88 -17.03
CA GLU A 216 3.86 -4.08 -16.45
C GLU A 216 4.12 -3.83 -14.97
N THR A 217 3.38 -4.56 -14.13
CA THR A 217 3.44 -4.41 -12.66
C THR A 217 4.48 -5.36 -12.07
N PRO A 218 5.14 -4.98 -10.96
CA PRO A 218 5.99 -5.91 -10.23
C PRO A 218 5.24 -7.18 -9.80
N PRO A 219 5.94 -8.31 -9.65
CA PRO A 219 5.34 -9.55 -9.14
C PRO A 219 4.60 -9.33 -7.82
N HIS A 220 3.53 -10.08 -7.63
CA HIS A 220 2.68 -10.00 -6.44
C HIS A 220 1.96 -8.67 -6.20
N THR A 221 1.95 -7.74 -7.15
CA THR A 221 1.15 -6.52 -7.02
C THR A 221 -0.34 -6.86 -6.85
N ALA A 222 -1.01 -6.21 -5.90
CA ALA A 222 -2.46 -6.32 -5.73
C ALA A 222 -3.18 -5.58 -6.87
N VAL A 223 -3.45 -6.29 -7.97
CA VAL A 223 -4.18 -5.78 -9.13
C VAL A 223 -5.68 -6.05 -8.95
N PRO A 224 -6.58 -5.08 -9.24
CA PRO A 224 -8.04 -5.26 -9.13
C PRO A 224 -8.60 -6.41 -9.98
N ALA A 225 -9.85 -6.79 -9.73
CA ALA A 225 -10.60 -7.73 -10.56
C ALA A 225 -10.66 -7.27 -12.02
N ASP A 226 -10.94 -8.22 -12.94
CA ASP A 226 -11.14 -7.92 -14.35
C ASP A 226 -12.32 -6.96 -14.54
N GLY A 227 -12.13 -5.89 -15.32
CA GLY A 227 -13.14 -4.88 -15.56
C GLY A 227 -12.57 -3.57 -16.08
N VAL A 228 -13.45 -2.61 -16.26
CA VAL A 228 -13.11 -1.22 -16.60
C VAL A 228 -13.33 -0.35 -15.39
N TYR A 229 -12.39 0.55 -15.15
CA TYR A 229 -12.34 1.43 -13.99
C TYR A 229 -12.12 2.88 -14.42
N ALA A 230 -12.62 3.80 -13.60
CA ALA A 230 -12.24 5.20 -13.63
C ALA A 230 -11.06 5.45 -12.68
N GLY A 231 -10.17 6.36 -13.06
CA GLY A 231 -9.04 6.73 -12.20
C GLY A 231 -8.08 7.68 -12.87
N TRP A 232 -6.82 7.58 -12.52
CA TRP A 232 -5.78 8.46 -13.07
C TRP A 232 -4.54 7.66 -13.48
N LEU A 233 -3.92 8.12 -14.56
CA LEU A 233 -2.56 7.77 -14.95
C LEU A 233 -1.64 8.94 -14.60
N THR A 234 -0.56 8.67 -13.86
CA THR A 234 0.47 9.68 -13.59
C THR A 234 1.79 9.27 -14.25
N ALA A 235 2.32 10.16 -15.07
CA ALA A 235 3.61 10.00 -15.74
C ALA A 235 4.38 11.32 -15.68
N ASN A 236 5.68 11.28 -15.43
CA ASN A 236 6.54 12.49 -15.34
C ASN A 236 5.99 13.59 -14.40
N GLY A 237 5.30 13.20 -13.33
CA GLY A 237 4.69 14.12 -12.38
C GLY A 237 3.33 14.71 -12.82
N GLU A 238 2.88 14.44 -14.05
CA GLU A 238 1.57 14.88 -14.53
C GLU A 238 0.50 13.82 -14.24
N ARG A 239 -0.55 14.18 -13.49
CA ARG A 239 -1.70 13.33 -13.18
C ARG A 239 -2.81 13.59 -14.20
N MET A 240 -3.21 12.58 -14.93
CA MET A 240 -4.18 12.64 -16.03
C MET A 240 -5.37 11.75 -15.73
N PRO A 241 -6.63 12.20 -15.90
CA PRO A 241 -7.79 11.31 -15.84
C PRO A 241 -7.63 10.15 -16.81
N ALA A 242 -8.05 8.95 -16.39
CA ALA A 242 -7.89 7.75 -17.22
C ALA A 242 -9.09 6.80 -17.13
N ALA A 243 -9.40 6.16 -18.25
CA ALA A 243 -10.17 4.93 -18.29
C ALA A 243 -9.20 3.75 -18.26
N ILE A 244 -9.38 2.86 -17.29
CA ILE A 244 -8.41 1.80 -16.98
C ILE A 244 -9.09 0.46 -17.24
N SER A 245 -8.48 -0.40 -18.06
CA SER A 245 -8.91 -1.78 -18.27
C SER A 245 -7.99 -2.73 -17.52
N VAL A 246 -8.58 -3.63 -16.76
CA VAL A 246 -7.90 -4.76 -16.13
C VAL A 246 -8.45 -6.04 -16.73
N GLY A 247 -7.56 -6.88 -17.27
CA GLY A 247 -7.97 -8.13 -17.88
C GLY A 247 -6.92 -9.21 -17.77
N THR A 248 -7.35 -10.47 -17.83
CA THR A 248 -6.44 -11.61 -17.85
C THR A 248 -5.87 -11.79 -19.24
N ASN A 249 -4.55 -11.79 -19.38
CA ASN A 249 -3.91 -12.06 -20.67
C ASN A 249 -3.88 -13.57 -20.96
N LEU A 250 -4.73 -14.01 -21.88
CA LEU A 250 -4.81 -15.42 -22.27
C LEU A 250 -3.61 -15.92 -23.09
N GLN A 251 -2.66 -15.05 -23.46
CA GLN A 251 -1.50 -15.39 -24.29
C GLN A 251 -0.23 -15.70 -23.48
N PHE A 252 -0.16 -15.28 -22.24
CA PHE A 252 0.89 -15.62 -21.28
C PHE A 252 0.20 -16.32 -20.11
N ASP A 253 0.83 -17.27 -19.44
CA ASP A 253 0.24 -18.08 -18.36
C ASP A 253 -0.92 -17.38 -17.66
N ALA A 254 -2.13 -17.92 -17.78
CA ALA A 254 -3.44 -17.32 -17.49
C ALA A 254 -3.66 -16.78 -16.04
N THR A 255 -2.58 -16.48 -15.33
CA THR A 255 -2.56 -16.00 -13.94
C THR A 255 -2.22 -14.52 -13.79
N GLU A 256 -1.63 -13.88 -14.81
CA GLU A 256 -1.24 -12.46 -14.72
C GLU A 256 -2.29 -11.56 -15.36
N ARG A 257 -2.75 -10.58 -14.59
CA ARG A 257 -3.63 -9.50 -15.07
C ARG A 257 -2.79 -8.40 -15.69
N THR A 258 -3.26 -7.89 -16.84
CA THR A 258 -2.70 -6.70 -17.47
C THR A 258 -3.48 -5.46 -17.04
N VAL A 259 -2.78 -4.36 -16.83
CA VAL A 259 -3.36 -3.04 -16.55
C VAL A 259 -3.09 -2.15 -17.75
N GLU A 260 -4.16 -1.70 -18.40
CA GLU A 260 -4.11 -0.81 -19.56
C GLU A 260 -4.81 0.51 -19.21
N ALA A 261 -4.12 1.64 -19.31
CA ALA A 261 -4.66 2.94 -18.98
C ALA A 261 -4.71 3.85 -20.21
N TYR A 262 -5.90 4.33 -20.56
CA TYR A 262 -6.12 5.36 -21.55
C TYR A 262 -6.18 6.73 -20.87
N ALA A 263 -5.20 7.60 -21.12
CA ALA A 263 -5.18 8.97 -20.63
C ALA A 263 -6.21 9.81 -21.41
N ILE A 264 -7.26 10.26 -20.74
CA ILE A 264 -8.38 10.98 -21.35
C ILE A 264 -7.94 12.36 -21.82
N ASP A 265 -8.31 12.73 -23.06
CA ASP A 265 -8.01 14.01 -23.71
C ASP A 265 -6.51 14.30 -23.88
N ARG A 266 -5.69 13.24 -23.94
CA ARG A 266 -4.26 13.34 -24.20
C ARG A 266 -3.91 12.67 -25.53
N ILE A 267 -3.18 13.39 -26.38
CA ILE A 267 -2.76 12.93 -27.71
C ILE A 267 -1.23 12.95 -27.76
N GLY A 268 -0.65 11.96 -28.43
CA GLY A 268 0.78 11.95 -28.72
C GLY A 268 1.69 11.66 -27.51
N LEU A 269 1.16 11.06 -26.45
CA LEU A 269 1.97 10.64 -25.32
C LEU A 269 2.92 9.52 -25.73
N ASP A 270 4.21 9.70 -25.49
CA ASP A 270 5.21 8.65 -25.54
C ASP A 270 5.60 8.26 -24.12
N LEU A 271 5.05 7.15 -23.65
CA LEU A 271 5.20 6.66 -22.28
C LEU A 271 6.05 5.39 -22.19
N TYR A 272 6.50 4.83 -23.33
CA TYR A 272 7.25 3.58 -23.32
C TYR A 272 8.54 3.66 -22.48
N GLY A 273 8.72 2.66 -21.62
CA GLY A 273 9.87 2.57 -20.72
C GLY A 273 9.80 3.51 -19.51
N LEU A 274 8.78 4.35 -19.41
CA LEU A 274 8.58 5.20 -18.23
C LEU A 274 7.94 4.42 -17.10
N HIS A 275 8.37 4.71 -15.88
CA HIS A 275 7.67 4.29 -14.67
C HIS A 275 6.46 5.20 -14.48
N VAL A 276 5.28 4.59 -14.34
CA VAL A 276 4.00 5.28 -14.18
C VAL A 276 3.23 4.74 -12.99
N THR A 277 2.28 5.54 -12.52
CA THR A 277 1.32 5.09 -11.49
C THR A 277 -0.10 5.16 -12.02
N VAL A 278 -0.91 4.18 -11.65
CA VAL A 278 -2.34 4.09 -11.98
C VAL A 278 -3.13 4.07 -10.68
N ASP A 279 -3.88 5.12 -10.42
CA ASP A 279 -4.78 5.24 -9.26
C ASP A 279 -6.20 4.82 -9.67
N PHE A 280 -6.76 3.83 -8.99
CA PHE A 280 -8.10 3.29 -9.23
C PHE A 280 -9.11 4.00 -8.33
N LEU A 281 -10.09 4.68 -8.96
CA LEU A 281 -11.13 5.41 -8.23
C LEU A 281 -12.40 4.59 -8.04
N ALA A 282 -12.99 4.12 -9.13
CA ALA A 282 -14.28 3.46 -9.11
C ALA A 282 -14.39 2.41 -10.23
N TYR A 283 -15.18 1.37 -9.99
CA TYR A 283 -15.55 0.38 -10.99
C TYR A 283 -16.58 0.96 -11.95
N VAL A 284 -16.37 0.76 -13.25
CA VAL A 284 -17.28 1.24 -14.31
C VAL A 284 -18.17 0.10 -14.81
N ARG A 285 -17.56 -1.01 -15.26
CA ARG A 285 -18.26 -2.21 -15.71
C ARG A 285 -17.36 -3.44 -15.80
N GLY A 286 -17.98 -4.61 -15.95
CA GLY A 286 -17.26 -5.85 -16.26
C GLY A 286 -16.72 -5.91 -17.68
N MET A 287 -15.80 -6.86 -17.91
CA MET A 287 -15.35 -7.18 -19.25
C MET A 287 -16.52 -7.75 -20.07
N ALA A 288 -16.65 -7.29 -21.32
CA ALA A 288 -17.68 -7.75 -22.25
C ALA A 288 -17.08 -8.20 -23.58
N ARG A 289 -17.76 -9.12 -24.27
CA ARG A 289 -17.47 -9.47 -25.67
C ARG A 289 -18.42 -8.67 -26.57
N PHE A 290 -17.87 -8.12 -27.62
CA PHE A 290 -18.64 -7.33 -28.60
C PHE A 290 -18.74 -8.09 -29.92
N GLU A 291 -19.91 -8.10 -30.50
CA GLU A 291 -20.19 -8.76 -31.79
C GLU A 291 -19.80 -7.91 -33.01
N SER A 292 -19.62 -6.59 -32.80
CA SER A 292 -19.25 -5.65 -33.85
C SER A 292 -18.17 -4.64 -33.34
N LEU A 293 -17.43 -4.08 -34.29
CA LEU A 293 -16.47 -3.01 -34.01
C LEU A 293 -17.19 -1.74 -33.52
N ASP A 294 -18.33 -1.41 -34.11
CA ASP A 294 -19.13 -0.23 -33.73
C ASP A 294 -19.58 -0.35 -32.26
N GLY A 295 -20.11 -1.52 -31.86
CA GLY A 295 -20.49 -1.77 -30.46
C GLY A 295 -19.34 -1.69 -29.48
N LEU A 296 -18.13 -2.11 -29.88
CA LEU A 296 -16.92 -1.93 -29.08
C LEU A 296 -16.56 -0.44 -28.92
N LEU A 297 -16.59 0.32 -30.01
CA LEU A 297 -16.27 1.75 -30.01
C LEU A 297 -17.26 2.57 -29.19
N GLU A 298 -18.55 2.26 -29.27
CA GLU A 298 -19.59 2.89 -28.44
C GLU A 298 -19.33 2.61 -26.94
N ALA A 299 -19.03 1.36 -26.57
CA ALA A 299 -18.77 1.00 -25.20
C ALA A 299 -17.50 1.71 -24.67
N ILE A 300 -16.43 1.81 -25.47
CA ILE A 300 -15.21 2.55 -25.07
C ILE A 300 -15.53 4.04 -24.88
N ALA A 301 -16.32 4.64 -25.77
CA ALA A 301 -16.72 6.05 -25.64
C ALA A 301 -17.52 6.31 -24.36
N ASP A 302 -18.44 5.42 -24.01
CA ASP A 302 -19.22 5.49 -22.78
C ASP A 302 -18.32 5.29 -21.52
N ASP A 303 -17.38 4.35 -21.56
CA ASP A 303 -16.39 4.15 -20.50
C ASP A 303 -15.57 5.42 -20.25
N VAL A 304 -15.04 6.03 -21.31
CA VAL A 304 -14.25 7.28 -21.24
C VAL A 304 -15.10 8.42 -20.66
N LYS A 305 -16.34 8.56 -21.12
CA LYS A 305 -17.28 9.58 -20.61
C LYS A 305 -17.54 9.37 -19.12
N ARG A 306 -17.82 8.13 -18.71
CA ARG A 306 -18.07 7.79 -17.30
C ARG A 306 -16.83 8.01 -16.42
N ALA A 307 -15.65 7.58 -16.88
CA ALA A 307 -14.40 7.79 -16.15
C ALA A 307 -14.09 9.28 -15.98
N ARG A 308 -14.32 10.10 -17.01
CA ARG A 308 -14.18 11.56 -16.92
C ARG A 308 -15.10 12.18 -15.86
N SER A 309 -16.39 11.81 -15.86
CA SER A 309 -17.34 12.32 -14.87
C SER A 309 -16.91 11.98 -13.45
N LEU A 310 -16.57 10.71 -13.18
CA LEU A 310 -16.16 10.24 -11.86
C LEU A 310 -14.89 10.92 -11.35
N THR A 311 -13.88 11.09 -12.20
CA THR A 311 -12.63 11.76 -11.82
C THR A 311 -12.86 13.26 -11.57
N GLN A 312 -13.68 13.93 -12.36
CA GLN A 312 -14.03 15.34 -12.13
C GLN A 312 -14.82 15.55 -10.83
N GLU A 313 -15.79 14.67 -10.56
CA GLU A 313 -16.57 14.71 -9.32
C GLU A 313 -15.67 14.53 -8.10
N TYR A 314 -14.73 13.57 -8.15
CA TYR A 314 -13.76 13.35 -7.08
C TYR A 314 -12.86 14.58 -6.88
N ASP A 315 -12.29 15.13 -7.94
CA ASP A 315 -11.40 16.29 -7.86
C ASP A 315 -12.14 17.53 -7.34
N ALA A 316 -13.40 17.72 -7.72
CA ALA A 316 -14.25 18.82 -7.20
C ALA A 316 -14.56 18.68 -5.70
N GLN A 317 -14.70 17.46 -5.19
CA GLN A 317 -14.92 17.18 -3.77
C GLN A 317 -13.65 17.40 -2.95
N HIS A 318 -12.46 17.09 -3.50
CA HIS A 318 -11.17 17.13 -2.79
C HIS A 318 -10.36 18.40 -3.03
N ALA A 319 -10.76 19.27 -3.96
CA ALA A 319 -10.14 20.58 -4.17
C ALA A 319 -10.47 21.61 -3.07
N ARG A 320 -11.36 21.28 -2.13
CA ARG A 320 -11.86 22.17 -1.06
C ARG A 320 -11.18 21.95 0.29
N HIS A 321 -10.18 21.08 0.33
CA HIS A 321 -9.38 20.74 1.51
C HIS A 321 -7.88 20.90 1.24
#